data_e2c62a77ccfa11a3e28af2547c199003
#
_entry.id   e2c62a77ccfa11a3e28af2547c199003
#
_cell.length_a   1.000
_cell.length_b   1.000
_cell.length_c   1.000
_cell.angle_alpha   90.00
_cell.angle_beta   90.00
_cell.angle_gamma   90.00
#
_symmetry.space_group_name_H-M   'P 1'
#
loop_
_entity.id
_entity.type
_entity.pdbx_description
1 polymer ?
#
loop_
_entity_poly.entity_id
_entity_poly.type
_entity_poly.pdbx_seq_one_letter_code
_entity_poly.pdbx_strand_id
1 'polypeptide(L)'
;KTKTDRVDARTIATMLLSDVDLKSYTDTAYHSEELKSLTRYRFEKVRERAKLKQSVSRLVTILFPELEQLVPTLHIASVYSLLSEYPCAKQISEVHLTKLTNLLTTASKGRYGKDKAIQIRDSAKTSIGSVMPAKSLELKHTIKLIRELTSEIDEIEDSIQKIMDELNPPILSIPGVGIQSAAM
;
A
#
# COMPACT_ATOMS: atom_id res chain seq x y z
N LYS A 1 -13.72 41.59 -17.23
CA LYS A 1 -13.22 42.59 -16.25
C LYS A 1 -11.85 42.12 -15.79
N THR A 2 -10.85 42.98 -15.94
CA THR A 2 -9.47 42.70 -15.57
C THR A 2 -9.40 42.62 -14.03
N LYS A 3 -8.88 41.52 -13.50
CA LYS A 3 -8.63 41.34 -12.09
C LYS A 3 -7.46 42.25 -11.70
N THR A 4 -7.70 43.19 -10.80
CA THR A 4 -6.67 44.10 -10.28
C THR A 4 -6.75 44.12 -8.76
N ASP A 5 -5.62 44.34 -8.06
CA ASP A 5 -5.54 44.39 -6.58
C ASP A 5 -6.58 45.35 -5.99
N ARG A 6 -6.90 46.43 -6.68
CA ARG A 6 -7.94 47.39 -6.29
C ARG A 6 -9.36 46.84 -6.34
N VAL A 7 -9.64 45.95 -7.30
CA VAL A 7 -10.94 45.24 -7.42
C VAL A 7 -11.05 44.20 -6.33
N ASP A 8 -10.00 43.47 -6.08
CA ASP A 8 -9.94 42.42 -5.06
C ASP A 8 -10.05 43.03 -3.63
N ALA A 9 -9.34 44.12 -3.37
CA ALA A 9 -9.44 44.83 -2.08
C ALA A 9 -10.87 45.38 -1.85
N ARG A 10 -11.53 45.89 -2.88
CA ARG A 10 -12.91 46.38 -2.80
C ARG A 10 -13.89 45.22 -2.56
N THR A 11 -13.69 44.08 -3.18
CA THR A 11 -14.49 42.87 -2.99
C THR A 11 -14.35 42.35 -1.55
N ILE A 12 -13.13 42.30 -1.03
CA ILE A 12 -12.86 41.89 0.36
C ILE A 12 -13.54 42.85 1.35
N ALA A 13 -13.40 44.16 1.14
CA ALA A 13 -14.03 45.18 1.97
C ALA A 13 -15.57 45.08 1.96
N THR A 14 -16.17 44.81 0.79
CA THR A 14 -17.62 44.61 0.67
C THR A 14 -18.08 43.35 1.36
N MET A 15 -17.32 42.24 1.29
CA MET A 15 -17.59 41.01 2.02
C MET A 15 -17.55 41.21 3.56
N LEU A 16 -16.55 41.93 4.06
CA LEU A 16 -16.41 42.25 5.47
C LEU A 16 -17.54 43.13 6.02
N LEU A 17 -18.10 43.98 5.15
CA LEU A 17 -19.20 44.89 5.51
C LEU A 17 -20.59 44.25 5.34
N SER A 18 -20.70 43.13 4.64
CA SER A 18 -21.98 42.49 4.31
C SER A 18 -22.57 41.62 5.41
N ASP A 19 -22.07 41.67 6.62
CA ASP A 19 -22.56 40.90 7.79
C ASP A 19 -22.68 39.37 7.53
N VAL A 20 -21.89 38.88 6.55
CA VAL A 20 -21.74 37.45 6.32
C VAL A 20 -20.95 36.90 7.48
N ASP A 21 -21.42 35.80 8.05
CA ASP A 21 -20.81 35.08 9.17
C ASP A 21 -19.42 34.51 8.72
N LEU A 22 -18.45 35.42 8.58
CA LEU A 22 -17.08 35.09 8.18
C LEU A 22 -16.42 34.40 9.38
N LYS A 23 -16.19 33.13 9.24
CA LYS A 23 -15.39 32.39 10.23
C LYS A 23 -14.02 33.07 10.32
N SER A 24 -13.61 33.43 11.54
CA SER A 24 -12.27 33.94 11.79
C SER A 24 -11.22 32.93 11.27
N TYR A 25 -10.18 33.45 10.62
CA TYR A 25 -9.02 32.63 10.25
C TYR A 25 -8.39 32.07 11.52
N THR A 26 -8.56 30.79 11.74
CA THR A 26 -7.77 30.04 12.72
C THR A 26 -6.43 29.73 12.07
N ASP A 27 -5.33 30.01 12.76
CA ASP A 27 -3.98 29.69 12.28
C ASP A 27 -3.85 28.18 12.14
N THR A 28 -4.09 27.67 10.93
CA THR A 28 -3.94 26.28 10.55
C THR A 28 -2.56 26.00 9.95
N ALA A 29 -1.62 26.96 10.02
CA ALA A 29 -0.31 26.85 9.41
C ALA A 29 0.46 25.62 9.93
N TYR A 30 0.38 25.34 11.23
CA TYR A 30 1.00 24.15 11.82
C TYR A 30 0.44 22.86 11.21
N HIS A 31 -0.87 22.69 11.19
CA HIS A 31 -1.53 21.50 10.60
C HIS A 31 -1.24 21.37 9.11
N SER A 32 -1.16 22.49 8.39
CA SER A 32 -0.82 22.48 6.95
C SER A 32 0.61 22.01 6.71
N GLU A 33 1.59 22.45 7.51
CA GLU A 33 2.98 21.98 7.39
C GLU A 33 3.15 20.53 7.81
N GLU A 34 2.46 20.08 8.85
CA GLU A 34 2.44 18.71 9.31
C GLU A 34 1.85 17.78 8.24
N LEU A 35 0.69 18.13 7.65
CA LEU A 35 0.08 17.37 6.55
C LEU A 35 1.00 17.29 5.33
N LYS A 36 1.65 18.39 4.94
CA LYS A 36 2.62 18.38 3.84
C LYS A 36 3.80 17.44 4.13
N SER A 37 4.29 17.43 5.35
CA SER A 37 5.38 16.55 5.77
C SER A 37 4.95 15.08 5.69
N LEU A 38 3.80 14.73 6.29
CA LEU A 38 3.29 13.35 6.31
C LEU A 38 2.94 12.84 4.91
N THR A 39 2.31 13.67 4.06
CA THR A 39 1.95 13.27 2.69
C THR A 39 3.18 13.03 1.82
N ARG A 40 4.24 13.84 1.94
CA ARG A 40 5.52 13.62 1.25
C ARG A 40 6.19 12.34 1.75
N TYR A 41 6.26 12.16 3.06
CA TYR A 41 6.84 10.96 3.67
C TYR A 41 6.10 9.69 3.25
N ARG A 42 4.75 9.71 3.28
CA ARG A 42 3.94 8.63 2.76
C ARG A 42 4.24 8.32 1.29
N PHE A 43 4.34 9.34 0.45
CA PHE A 43 4.66 9.18 -0.97
C PHE A 43 5.99 8.46 -1.19
N GLU A 44 7.02 8.84 -0.43
CA GLU A 44 8.34 8.19 -0.48
C GLU A 44 8.24 6.72 -0.08
N LYS A 45 7.58 6.40 1.03
CA LYS A 45 7.39 5.01 1.50
C LYS A 45 6.60 4.16 0.52
N VAL A 46 5.55 4.68 -0.08
CA VAL A 46 4.79 3.99 -1.14
C VAL A 46 5.67 3.70 -2.36
N ARG A 47 6.51 4.65 -2.75
CA ARG A 47 7.46 4.49 -3.87
C ARG A 47 8.53 3.44 -3.56
N GLU A 48 9.08 3.41 -2.34
CA GLU A 48 10.01 2.38 -1.89
C GLU A 48 9.36 0.99 -1.93
N ARG A 49 8.15 0.86 -1.37
CA ARG A 49 7.38 -0.39 -1.40
C ARG A 49 7.13 -0.87 -2.83
N ALA A 50 6.83 0.03 -3.77
CA ALA A 50 6.64 -0.33 -5.17
C ALA A 50 7.91 -0.91 -5.81
N LYS A 51 9.08 -0.36 -5.52
CA LYS A 51 10.38 -0.91 -5.97
C LYS A 51 10.63 -2.31 -5.42
N LEU A 52 10.32 -2.53 -4.14
CA LEU A 52 10.47 -3.85 -3.53
C LEU A 52 9.50 -4.88 -4.13
N LYS A 53 8.27 -4.49 -4.47
CA LYS A 53 7.31 -5.34 -5.19
C LYS A 53 7.87 -5.78 -6.54
N GLN A 54 8.47 -4.88 -7.30
CA GLN A 54 9.14 -5.23 -8.57
C GLN A 54 10.29 -6.23 -8.34
N SER A 55 11.05 -6.07 -7.26
CA SER A 55 12.11 -7.01 -6.90
C SER A 55 11.55 -8.40 -6.56
N VAL A 56 10.42 -8.50 -5.85
CA VAL A 56 9.73 -9.77 -5.60
C VAL A 56 9.34 -10.43 -6.92
N SER A 57 8.70 -9.72 -7.85
CA SER A 57 8.31 -10.28 -9.15
C SER A 57 9.52 -10.86 -9.88
N ARG A 58 10.63 -10.11 -9.96
CA ARG A 58 11.86 -10.57 -10.59
C ARG A 58 12.44 -11.82 -9.90
N LEU A 59 12.43 -11.89 -8.56
CA LEU A 59 12.93 -13.04 -7.81
C LEU A 59 12.04 -14.28 -8.00
N VAL A 60 10.73 -14.09 -8.07
CA VAL A 60 9.76 -15.17 -8.33
C VAL A 60 9.97 -15.73 -9.74
N THR A 61 10.21 -14.90 -10.76
CA THR A 61 10.54 -15.37 -12.11
C THR A 61 11.77 -16.29 -12.14
N ILE A 62 12.72 -16.12 -11.21
CA ILE A 62 13.90 -16.99 -11.10
C ILE A 62 13.61 -18.26 -10.29
N LEU A 63 12.86 -18.14 -9.19
CA LEU A 63 12.71 -19.20 -8.18
C LEU A 63 11.48 -20.09 -8.39
N PHE A 64 10.38 -19.52 -8.93
CA PHE A 64 9.12 -20.19 -9.23
C PHE A 64 8.28 -19.39 -10.23
N PRO A 65 8.65 -19.35 -11.53
CA PRO A 65 8.00 -18.52 -12.55
C PRO A 65 6.52 -18.85 -12.75
N GLU A 66 6.13 -20.12 -12.62
CA GLU A 66 4.75 -20.56 -12.85
C GLU A 66 3.77 -20.02 -11.79
N LEU A 67 4.26 -19.58 -10.63
CA LEU A 67 3.40 -19.08 -9.55
C LEU A 67 2.57 -17.87 -9.99
N GLU A 68 3.10 -17.01 -10.85
CA GLU A 68 2.40 -15.82 -11.34
C GLU A 68 1.12 -16.16 -12.10
N GLN A 69 1.09 -17.28 -12.81
CA GLN A 69 -0.10 -17.75 -13.54
C GLN A 69 -1.15 -18.40 -12.63
N LEU A 70 -0.74 -18.83 -11.44
CA LEU A 70 -1.61 -19.53 -10.51
C LEU A 70 -2.37 -18.59 -9.56
N VAL A 71 -1.98 -17.34 -9.47
CA VAL A 71 -2.54 -16.35 -8.55
C VAL A 71 -2.92 -15.06 -9.27
N PRO A 72 -3.92 -14.32 -8.80
CA PRO A 72 -4.32 -13.05 -9.44
C PRO A 72 -3.20 -12.00 -9.44
N THR A 73 -2.37 -12.01 -8.41
CA THR A 73 -1.17 -11.19 -8.26
C THR A 73 -0.23 -11.81 -7.25
N LEU A 74 1.06 -11.59 -7.41
CA LEU A 74 2.08 -12.01 -6.44
C LEU A 74 2.03 -11.21 -5.13
N HIS A 75 1.36 -10.05 -5.14
CA HIS A 75 1.41 -9.07 -4.05
C HIS A 75 0.23 -9.16 -3.09
N ILE A 76 -0.14 -10.39 -2.70
CA ILE A 76 -1.18 -10.69 -1.71
C ILE A 76 -0.60 -11.42 -0.51
N ALA A 77 -1.26 -11.31 0.63
CA ALA A 77 -0.80 -11.84 1.90
C ALA A 77 -0.50 -13.35 1.86
N SER A 78 -1.35 -14.14 1.18
CA SER A 78 -1.18 -15.59 1.05
C SER A 78 0.07 -15.98 0.25
N VAL A 79 0.39 -15.26 -0.83
CA VAL A 79 1.61 -15.48 -1.61
C VAL A 79 2.84 -15.07 -0.80
N TYR A 80 2.79 -13.94 -0.13
CA TYR A 80 3.89 -13.52 0.74
C TYR A 80 4.13 -14.49 1.90
N SER A 81 3.08 -15.05 2.48
CA SER A 81 3.23 -16.07 3.52
C SER A 81 3.82 -17.35 2.97
N LEU A 82 3.38 -17.81 1.80
CA LEU A 82 3.95 -18.96 1.09
C LEU A 82 5.44 -18.76 0.82
N LEU A 83 5.82 -17.66 0.18
CA LEU A 83 7.19 -17.39 -0.23
C LEU A 83 8.13 -17.06 0.94
N SER A 84 7.59 -16.59 2.07
CA SER A 84 8.36 -16.38 3.29
C SER A 84 8.79 -17.69 3.93
N GLU A 85 7.95 -18.74 3.87
CA GLU A 85 8.31 -20.07 4.35
C GLU A 85 9.08 -20.88 3.30
N TYR A 86 8.55 -20.92 2.07
CA TYR A 86 9.03 -21.75 0.96
C TYR A 86 9.35 -20.87 -0.27
N PRO A 87 10.53 -20.24 -0.33
CA PRO A 87 10.85 -19.24 -1.34
C PRO A 87 11.12 -19.78 -2.74
N CYS A 88 11.23 -21.10 -2.94
CA CYS A 88 11.45 -21.68 -4.27
C CYS A 88 10.52 -22.87 -4.54
N ALA A 89 10.32 -23.19 -5.82
CA ALA A 89 9.45 -24.27 -6.25
C ALA A 89 9.81 -25.62 -5.63
N LYS A 90 11.11 -25.96 -5.58
CA LYS A 90 11.56 -27.22 -5.00
C LYS A 90 11.06 -27.40 -3.56
N GLN A 91 11.21 -26.40 -2.71
CA GLN A 91 10.74 -26.47 -1.33
C GLN A 91 9.22 -26.63 -1.24
N ILE A 92 8.46 -25.94 -2.11
CA ILE A 92 7.00 -26.05 -2.17
C ILE A 92 6.57 -27.46 -2.60
N SER A 93 7.28 -28.08 -3.55
CA SER A 93 6.99 -29.43 -4.03
C SER A 93 7.17 -30.51 -2.96
N GLU A 94 8.10 -30.32 -2.03
CA GLU A 94 8.45 -31.24 -0.96
C GLU A 94 7.58 -31.11 0.29
N VAL A 95 6.84 -30.00 0.42
CA VAL A 95 5.97 -29.75 1.59
C VAL A 95 4.78 -30.70 1.64
N HIS A 96 4.46 -31.18 2.83
CA HIS A 96 3.25 -31.98 3.04
C HIS A 96 1.99 -31.16 2.72
N LEU A 97 1.07 -31.74 1.95
CA LEU A 97 -0.12 -31.05 1.43
C LEU A 97 -0.95 -30.37 2.53
N THR A 98 -1.15 -31.04 3.65
CA THR A 98 -1.92 -30.47 4.78
C THR A 98 -1.27 -29.20 5.32
N LYS A 99 0.08 -29.18 5.46
CA LYS A 99 0.81 -27.99 5.93
C LYS A 99 0.66 -26.83 4.95
N LEU A 100 0.81 -27.11 3.65
CA LEU A 100 0.64 -26.12 2.60
C LEU A 100 -0.80 -25.58 2.56
N THR A 101 -1.80 -26.47 2.68
CA THR A 101 -3.22 -26.08 2.73
C THR A 101 -3.50 -25.17 3.91
N ASN A 102 -3.07 -25.54 5.10
CA ASN A 102 -3.28 -24.74 6.31
C ASN A 102 -2.64 -23.36 6.21
N LEU A 103 -1.40 -23.28 5.72
CA LEU A 103 -0.72 -22.01 5.47
C LEU A 103 -1.51 -21.11 4.55
N LEU A 104 -1.93 -21.63 3.40
CA LEU A 104 -2.67 -20.87 2.39
C LEU A 104 -4.06 -20.47 2.89
N THR A 105 -4.78 -21.38 3.56
CA THR A 105 -6.12 -21.11 4.11
C THR A 105 -6.07 -19.99 5.14
N THR A 106 -5.13 -20.07 6.09
CA THR A 106 -4.96 -19.06 7.13
C THR A 106 -4.59 -17.70 6.52
N ALA A 107 -3.58 -17.67 5.66
CA ALA A 107 -3.09 -16.43 5.07
C ALA A 107 -4.06 -15.78 4.08
N SER A 108 -4.97 -16.55 3.47
CA SER A 108 -5.98 -16.05 2.53
C SER A 108 -7.35 -15.80 3.17
N LYS A 109 -7.48 -15.98 4.49
CA LYS A 109 -8.77 -15.94 5.21
C LYS A 109 -9.82 -16.87 4.59
N GLY A 110 -9.41 -18.12 4.26
CA GLY A 110 -10.27 -19.14 3.71
C GLY A 110 -10.46 -19.14 2.19
N ARG A 111 -9.91 -18.15 1.45
CA ARG A 111 -10.06 -18.12 -0.03
C ARG A 111 -9.31 -19.24 -0.74
N TYR A 112 -8.16 -19.64 -0.24
CA TYR A 112 -7.32 -20.68 -0.81
C TYR A 112 -7.40 -21.93 0.05
N GLY A 113 -8.08 -22.94 -0.45
CA GLY A 113 -8.23 -24.23 0.17
C GLY A 113 -7.27 -25.29 -0.39
N LYS A 114 -7.66 -26.56 -0.18
CA LYS A 114 -6.90 -27.73 -0.60
C LYS A 114 -6.62 -27.77 -2.10
N ASP A 115 -7.61 -27.41 -2.94
CA ASP A 115 -7.48 -27.46 -4.40
C ASP A 115 -6.39 -26.49 -4.88
N LYS A 116 -6.35 -25.27 -4.31
CA LYS A 116 -5.31 -24.31 -4.64
C LYS A 116 -3.93 -24.77 -4.18
N ALA A 117 -3.86 -25.40 -3.01
CA ALA A 117 -2.61 -25.99 -2.51
C ALA A 117 -2.10 -27.11 -3.43
N ILE A 118 -3.00 -27.97 -3.94
CA ILE A 118 -2.66 -29.02 -4.91
C ILE A 118 -2.13 -28.39 -6.20
N GLN A 119 -2.84 -27.42 -6.77
CA GLN A 119 -2.40 -26.72 -8.00
C GLN A 119 -1.01 -26.12 -7.86
N ILE A 120 -0.75 -25.40 -6.77
CA ILE A 120 0.56 -24.76 -6.54
C ILE A 120 1.64 -25.81 -6.37
N ARG A 121 1.38 -26.87 -5.58
CA ARG A 121 2.37 -27.94 -5.34
C ARG A 121 2.68 -28.74 -6.60
N ASP A 122 1.68 -29.06 -7.40
CA ASP A 122 1.87 -29.86 -8.61
C ASP A 122 2.60 -29.04 -9.70
N SER A 123 2.29 -27.75 -9.84
CA SER A 123 3.08 -26.84 -10.66
C SER A 123 4.54 -26.72 -10.17
N ALA A 124 4.74 -26.68 -8.86
CA ALA A 124 6.08 -26.62 -8.27
C ALA A 124 6.93 -27.88 -8.54
N LYS A 125 6.31 -29.06 -8.71
CA LYS A 125 7.03 -30.31 -9.06
C LYS A 125 7.61 -30.28 -10.49
N THR A 126 6.96 -29.58 -11.39
CA THR A 126 7.34 -29.47 -12.80
C THR A 126 7.95 -28.13 -13.16
N SER A 127 8.20 -27.29 -12.14
CA SER A 127 8.73 -25.94 -12.32
C SER A 127 10.14 -25.94 -12.91
N ILE A 128 10.37 -24.99 -13.81
CA ILE A 128 11.70 -24.67 -14.36
C ILE A 128 12.50 -23.71 -13.45
N GLY A 129 11.93 -23.32 -12.31
CA GLY A 129 12.54 -22.39 -11.35
C GLY A 129 13.86 -22.94 -10.79
N SER A 130 14.80 -22.04 -10.59
CA SER A 130 16.14 -22.37 -10.11
C SER A 130 16.18 -22.53 -8.59
N VAL A 131 16.99 -23.44 -8.08
CA VAL A 131 17.29 -23.57 -6.65
C VAL A 131 18.50 -22.69 -6.33
N MET A 132 18.24 -21.49 -5.80
CA MET A 132 19.30 -20.52 -5.48
C MET A 132 19.12 -20.02 -4.03
N PRO A 133 19.91 -20.54 -3.08
CA PRO A 133 19.78 -20.16 -1.65
C PRO A 133 19.93 -18.65 -1.42
N ALA A 134 20.85 -17.99 -2.10
CA ALA A 134 21.06 -16.55 -1.98
C ALA A 134 19.82 -15.76 -2.45
N LYS A 135 19.19 -16.15 -3.58
CA LYS A 135 17.96 -15.52 -4.07
C LYS A 135 16.76 -15.82 -3.20
N SER A 136 16.71 -17.01 -2.62
CA SER A 136 15.69 -17.40 -1.64
C SER A 136 15.78 -16.54 -0.37
N LEU A 137 16.98 -16.25 0.11
CA LEU A 137 17.21 -15.36 1.24
C LEU A 137 16.82 -13.91 0.88
N GLU A 138 17.25 -13.42 -0.28
CA GLU A 138 16.89 -12.10 -0.80
C GLU A 138 15.37 -11.92 -0.87
N LEU A 139 14.65 -12.92 -1.39
CA LEU A 139 13.18 -12.91 -1.47
C LEU A 139 12.53 -12.80 -0.09
N LYS A 140 12.96 -13.61 0.88
CA LYS A 140 12.45 -13.55 2.25
C LYS A 140 12.65 -12.18 2.89
N HIS A 141 13.83 -11.60 2.76
CA HIS A 141 14.13 -10.27 3.30
C HIS A 141 13.32 -9.19 2.60
N THR A 142 13.19 -9.26 1.27
CA THR A 142 12.38 -8.29 0.51
C THR A 142 10.91 -8.31 0.94
N ILE A 143 10.34 -9.51 1.15
CA ILE A 143 8.95 -9.64 1.64
C ILE A 143 8.83 -9.07 3.06
N LYS A 144 9.81 -9.31 3.94
CA LYS A 144 9.83 -8.74 5.29
C LYS A 144 9.79 -7.21 5.23
N LEU A 145 10.66 -6.60 4.43
CA LEU A 145 10.70 -5.14 4.25
C LEU A 145 9.39 -4.59 3.68
N ILE A 146 8.74 -5.28 2.74
CA ILE A 146 7.42 -4.87 2.23
C ILE A 146 6.37 -4.85 3.35
N ARG A 147 6.39 -5.82 4.25
CA ARG A 147 5.46 -5.86 5.39
C ARG A 147 5.72 -4.73 6.38
N GLU A 148 6.99 -4.44 6.69
CA GLU A 148 7.39 -3.31 7.53
C GLU A 148 6.96 -1.99 6.92
N LEU A 149 7.29 -1.73 5.65
CA LEU A 149 6.85 -0.52 4.95
C LEU A 149 5.32 -0.40 4.87
N THR A 150 4.59 -1.51 4.81
CA THR A 150 3.13 -1.46 4.81
C THR A 150 2.61 -0.98 6.15
N SER A 151 3.16 -1.49 7.26
CA SER A 151 2.81 -1.03 8.61
C SER A 151 3.16 0.45 8.83
N GLU A 152 4.34 0.90 8.37
CA GLU A 152 4.73 2.32 8.46
C GLU A 152 3.78 3.22 7.64
N ILE A 153 3.35 2.78 6.46
CA ILE A 153 2.40 3.53 5.64
C ILE A 153 1.04 3.62 6.34
N ASP A 154 0.56 2.54 6.93
CA ASP A 154 -0.70 2.51 7.68
C ASP A 154 -0.63 3.49 8.87
N GLU A 155 0.48 3.53 9.62
CA GLU A 155 0.70 4.48 10.73
C GLU A 155 0.70 5.95 10.27
N ILE A 156 1.32 6.23 9.11
CA ILE A 156 1.32 7.57 8.51
C ILE A 156 -0.11 7.95 8.07
N GLU A 157 -0.84 7.02 7.47
CA GLU A 157 -2.24 7.23 7.05
C GLU A 157 -3.15 7.50 8.24
N ASP A 158 -2.98 6.79 9.35
CA ASP A 158 -3.70 7.04 10.60
C ASP A 158 -3.39 8.44 11.18
N SER A 159 -2.13 8.89 11.06
CA SER A 159 -1.72 10.23 11.51
C SER A 159 -2.34 11.33 10.64
N ILE A 160 -2.34 11.14 9.31
CA ILE A 160 -3.02 12.05 8.37
C ILE A 160 -4.52 12.09 8.67
N GLN A 161 -5.14 10.93 8.91
CA GLN A 161 -6.58 10.83 9.23
C GLN A 161 -6.94 11.67 10.45
N LYS A 162 -6.17 11.55 11.54
CA LYS A 162 -6.42 12.31 12.80
C LYS A 162 -6.40 13.82 12.56
N ILE A 163 -5.39 14.33 11.84
CA ILE A 163 -5.30 15.75 11.53
C ILE A 163 -6.46 16.20 10.63
N MET A 164 -6.84 15.39 9.65
CA MET A 164 -7.96 15.71 8.76
C MET A 164 -9.31 15.68 9.49
N ASP A 165 -9.50 14.80 10.47
CA ASP A 165 -10.69 14.76 11.31
C ASP A 165 -10.79 16.00 12.20
N GLU A 166 -9.66 16.49 12.75
CA GLU A 166 -9.60 17.73 13.54
C GLU A 166 -9.90 18.96 12.68
N LEU A 167 -9.35 19.03 11.47
CA LEU A 167 -9.55 20.15 10.55
C LEU A 167 -10.94 20.16 9.91
N ASN A 168 -11.53 18.98 9.72
CA ASN A 168 -12.80 18.78 9.02
C ASN A 168 -12.97 19.68 7.78
N PRO A 169 -12.05 19.64 6.81
CA PRO A 169 -12.04 20.60 5.71
C PRO A 169 -13.24 20.37 4.78
N PRO A 170 -13.89 21.45 4.27
CA PRO A 170 -15.06 21.34 3.41
C PRO A 170 -14.86 20.53 2.13
N ILE A 171 -13.62 20.39 1.67
CA ILE A 171 -13.26 19.61 0.47
C ILE A 171 -13.65 18.12 0.57
N LEU A 172 -13.75 17.57 1.79
CA LEU A 172 -14.16 16.18 2.02
C LEU A 172 -15.64 15.94 1.68
N SER A 173 -16.46 17.00 1.57
CA SER A 173 -17.87 16.89 1.14
C SER A 173 -18.00 16.63 -0.36
N ILE A 174 -16.92 16.78 -1.15
CA ILE A 174 -16.95 16.60 -2.59
C ILE A 174 -16.88 15.09 -2.92
N PRO A 175 -17.88 14.53 -3.63
CA PRO A 175 -17.85 13.12 -4.01
C PRO A 175 -16.59 12.75 -4.80
N GLY A 176 -15.89 11.69 -4.36
CA GLY A 176 -14.65 11.20 -5.00
C GLY A 176 -13.36 11.82 -4.47
N VAL A 177 -13.42 12.81 -3.58
CA VAL A 177 -12.24 13.33 -2.88
C VAL A 177 -12.01 12.49 -1.63
N GLY A 178 -10.98 11.64 -1.66
CA GLY A 178 -10.53 10.90 -0.48
C GLY A 178 -9.62 11.73 0.40
N ILE A 179 -9.48 11.32 1.67
CA ILE A 179 -8.67 12.03 2.69
C ILE A 179 -7.25 12.31 2.20
N GLN A 180 -6.60 11.35 1.57
CA GLN A 180 -5.24 11.49 1.07
C GLN A 180 -5.13 12.53 -0.07
N SER A 181 -6.15 12.64 -0.91
CA SER A 181 -6.19 13.66 -1.97
C SER A 181 -6.50 15.05 -1.41
N ALA A 182 -7.28 15.11 -0.34
CA ALA A 182 -7.62 16.37 0.34
C ALA A 182 -6.47 16.91 1.20
N ALA A 183 -5.56 16.03 1.66
CA ALA A 183 -4.41 16.38 2.49
C ALA A 183 -3.18 16.84 1.68
N MET A 184 -3.20 16.67 0.36
CA MET A 184 -2.14 17.12 -0.56
C MET A 184 -2.28 18.60 -0.91
#